data_9460fb4164f8628dc8ad76776c7ba38a
#
_entry.id   9460fb4164f8628dc8ad76776c7ba38a
#
_cell.length_a   1.000
_cell.length_b   1.000
_cell.length_c   1.000
_cell.angle_alpha   90.00
_cell.angle_beta   90.00
_cell.angle_gamma   90.00
#
_symmetry.space_group_name_H-M   'P 1'
#
loop_
_entity.id
_entity.type
_entity.pdbx_description
1 polymer ?
#
loop_
_entity_poly.entity_id
_entity_poly.type
_entity_poly.pdbx_seq_one_letter_code
_entity_poly.pdbx_strand_id
1 'polypeptide(L)'
;MPTTGKNSLSLPQNNKHLKPNGMLRKILHPFYVLYQVLFAWWIALIVVAITAILISLLGHHLKIKNGDHTPAVIWCKLTCWIFLIPVKVVDRDKYVKKDETYIFAANHQGMFDIFIMYGYIGKRFKWIMKDTLRKMPLLGKACEQTDHIYVNRSTPQKDLLRRSITLLKNNTSMGIVPEGTRCDNGKLGKFKKGTFVIANMAQKPIIPVAIEGSYDILPKGCRCLHWSPVTLTFHAPVECKGRDSENVEYMMRETRAAIAKTLGENPVQEENGDE
;
A
#
# COMPACT_ATOMS: atom_id res chain seq x y z
N MET A 1 -25.69 43.22 -6.31
CA MET A 1 -24.45 42.97 -5.54
C MET A 1 -24.84 42.35 -4.22
N PRO A 2 -24.35 41.16 -3.90
CA PRO A 2 -23.19 41.00 -3.03
C PRO A 2 -22.22 39.89 -3.56
N THR A 3 -20.99 40.12 -3.26
CA THR A 3 -19.81 39.34 -3.62
C THR A 3 -19.71 38.03 -2.83
N THR A 4 -19.73 36.90 -3.52
CA THR A 4 -19.46 35.57 -2.93
C THR A 4 -17.97 35.37 -2.75
N GLY A 5 -17.50 35.44 -1.50
CA GLY A 5 -16.15 35.07 -1.11
C GLY A 5 -15.88 33.59 -1.32
N LYS A 6 -14.95 33.29 -2.19
CA LYS A 6 -14.34 31.94 -2.31
C LYS A 6 -13.42 31.70 -1.11
N ASN A 7 -13.91 30.98 -0.11
CA ASN A 7 -13.03 30.39 0.90
C ASN A 7 -12.31 29.17 0.29
N SER A 8 -11.13 29.39 -0.26
CA SER A 8 -10.20 28.33 -0.54
C SER A 8 -9.62 27.84 0.78
N LEU A 9 -10.11 26.72 1.30
CA LEU A 9 -9.48 26.01 2.41
C LEU A 9 -8.13 25.48 1.90
N SER A 10 -7.08 26.23 2.14
CA SER A 10 -5.69 25.77 1.98
C SER A 10 -5.40 24.73 3.07
N LEU A 11 -5.28 23.47 2.66
CA LEU A 11 -4.77 22.40 3.51
C LEU A 11 -3.37 22.79 4.03
N PRO A 12 -3.03 22.52 5.30
CA PRO A 12 -1.72 22.89 5.84
C PRO A 12 -0.62 22.06 5.15
N GLN A 13 0.16 22.70 4.31
CA GLN A 13 1.43 22.22 3.79
C GLN A 13 2.46 22.21 4.95
N ASN A 14 2.43 21.19 5.81
CA ASN A 14 3.44 21.18 6.87
C ASN A 14 3.83 19.77 7.34
N ASN A 15 4.36 18.93 6.43
CA ASN A 15 5.06 17.71 6.82
C ASN A 15 6.61 17.87 6.82
N LYS A 16 7.13 19.06 6.56
CA LYS A 16 8.58 19.33 6.61
C LYS A 16 9.17 19.23 8.02
N HIS A 17 8.35 19.27 9.07
CA HIS A 17 8.82 19.32 10.47
C HIS A 17 9.19 17.97 11.10
N LEU A 18 8.89 16.83 10.46
CA LEU A 18 9.22 15.50 11.01
C LEU A 18 10.54 14.92 10.48
N LYS A 19 11.15 15.50 9.45
CA LYS A 19 12.48 15.05 9.00
C LYS A 19 13.54 15.71 9.86
N PRO A 20 14.36 14.96 10.63
CA PRO A 20 15.46 15.52 11.39
C PRO A 20 16.43 16.22 10.43
N ASN A 21 17.06 17.30 10.93
CA ASN A 21 18.08 18.04 10.17
C ASN A 21 19.09 17.05 9.57
N GLY A 22 19.47 17.23 8.31
CA GLY A 22 20.30 16.27 7.57
C GLY A 22 21.61 15.92 8.28
N MET A 23 22.13 16.84 9.11
CA MET A 23 23.32 16.62 9.95
C MET A 23 23.03 15.64 11.10
N LEU A 24 21.93 15.82 11.82
CA LEU A 24 21.52 14.92 12.91
C LEU A 24 21.23 13.51 12.40
N ARG A 25 20.60 13.39 11.22
CA ARG A 25 20.37 12.12 10.55
C ARG A 25 21.69 11.39 10.23
N LYS A 26 22.71 12.09 9.75
CA LYS A 26 24.03 11.51 9.48
C LYS A 26 24.72 11.01 10.75
N ILE A 27 24.60 11.75 11.87
CA ILE A 27 25.20 11.37 13.15
C ILE A 27 24.49 10.17 13.77
N LEU A 28 23.15 10.12 13.71
CA LEU A 28 22.35 9.05 14.34
C LEU A 28 22.30 7.76 13.50
N HIS A 29 22.54 7.84 12.19
CA HIS A 29 22.43 6.70 11.28
C HIS A 29 23.34 5.50 11.67
N PRO A 30 24.63 5.65 12.01
CA PRO A 30 25.46 4.49 12.41
C PRO A 30 24.93 3.81 13.68
N PHE A 31 24.41 4.54 14.65
CA PHE A 31 23.78 3.96 15.85
C PHE A 31 22.49 3.21 15.51
N TYR A 32 21.70 3.74 14.56
CA TYR A 32 20.50 3.09 14.08
C TYR A 32 20.83 1.79 13.31
N VAL A 33 21.89 1.77 12.50
CA VAL A 33 22.37 0.56 11.82
C VAL A 33 22.86 -0.46 12.85
N LEU A 34 23.61 -0.04 13.87
CA LEU A 34 24.06 -0.93 14.95
C LEU A 34 22.86 -1.55 15.69
N TYR A 35 21.86 -0.76 16.03
CA TYR A 35 20.60 -1.23 16.61
C TYR A 35 19.91 -2.28 15.71
N GLN A 36 19.84 -2.04 14.40
CA GLN A 36 19.25 -3.00 13.46
C GLN A 36 19.97 -4.33 13.48
N VAL A 37 21.32 -4.32 13.41
CA VAL A 37 22.12 -5.54 13.36
C VAL A 37 22.05 -6.31 14.68
N LEU A 38 22.12 -5.64 15.81
CA LEU A 38 22.17 -6.30 17.12
C LEU A 38 20.78 -6.78 17.60
N PHE A 39 19.70 -6.07 17.26
CA PHE A 39 18.39 -6.32 17.84
C PHE A 39 17.26 -6.44 16.82
N ALA A 40 17.06 -5.43 15.96
CA ALA A 40 15.82 -5.30 15.20
C ALA A 40 15.57 -6.48 14.26
N TRP A 41 16.57 -6.93 13.53
CA TRP A 41 16.45 -8.07 12.60
C TRP A 41 16.16 -9.38 13.32
N TRP A 42 16.78 -9.63 14.47
CA TRP A 42 16.54 -10.85 15.25
C TRP A 42 15.12 -10.88 15.81
N ILE A 43 14.66 -9.76 16.37
CA ILE A 43 13.28 -9.63 16.85
C ILE A 43 12.30 -9.79 15.70
N ALA A 44 12.55 -9.17 14.55
CA ALA A 44 11.69 -9.29 13.37
C ALA A 44 11.59 -10.74 12.87
N LEU A 45 12.67 -11.51 12.88
CA LEU A 45 12.67 -12.93 12.52
C LEU A 45 11.80 -13.76 13.50
N ILE A 46 11.90 -13.52 14.80
CA ILE A 46 11.07 -14.19 15.80
C ILE A 46 9.59 -13.83 15.59
N VAL A 47 9.30 -12.56 15.38
CA VAL A 47 7.91 -12.08 15.19
C VAL A 47 7.30 -12.66 13.92
N VAL A 48 8.06 -12.75 12.81
CA VAL A 48 7.54 -13.38 11.58
C VAL A 48 7.28 -14.87 11.75
N ALA A 49 8.15 -15.57 12.49
CA ALA A 49 7.94 -17.00 12.78
C ALA A 49 6.67 -17.23 13.62
N ILE A 50 6.49 -16.47 14.70
CA ILE A 50 5.29 -16.53 15.53
C ILE A 50 4.04 -16.19 14.71
N THR A 51 4.10 -15.16 13.87
CA THR A 51 2.98 -14.76 13.02
C THR A 51 2.60 -15.85 12.03
N ALA A 52 3.58 -16.50 11.40
CA ALA A 52 3.33 -17.60 10.47
C ALA A 52 2.64 -18.78 11.16
N ILE A 53 3.07 -19.12 12.39
CA ILE A 53 2.43 -20.16 13.21
C ILE A 53 1.00 -19.77 13.56
N LEU A 54 0.76 -18.53 14.00
CA LEU A 54 -0.57 -18.04 14.35
C LEU A 54 -1.51 -18.03 13.14
N ILE A 55 -1.07 -17.60 11.98
CA ILE A 55 -1.86 -17.64 10.73
C ILE A 55 -2.24 -19.08 10.40
N SER A 56 -1.28 -20.01 10.48
CA SER A 56 -1.52 -21.42 10.23
C SER A 56 -2.52 -22.01 11.23
N LEU A 57 -2.30 -21.76 12.52
CA LEU A 57 -3.14 -22.32 13.57
C LEU A 57 -4.55 -21.72 13.55
N LEU A 58 -4.66 -20.39 13.62
CA LEU A 58 -5.95 -19.70 13.79
C LEU A 58 -6.73 -19.63 12.48
N GLY A 59 -6.04 -19.35 11.36
CA GLY A 59 -6.67 -19.17 10.05
C GLY A 59 -6.95 -20.48 9.35
N HIS A 60 -5.94 -21.32 9.21
CA HIS A 60 -6.03 -22.53 8.40
C HIS A 60 -6.61 -23.72 9.16
N HIS A 61 -6.08 -24.06 10.34
CA HIS A 61 -6.52 -25.23 11.09
C HIS A 61 -7.82 -24.98 11.87
N LEU A 62 -7.89 -23.92 12.67
CA LEU A 62 -9.04 -23.62 13.51
C LEU A 62 -10.13 -22.84 12.78
N LYS A 63 -9.85 -22.32 11.59
CA LYS A 63 -10.79 -21.54 10.75
C LYS A 63 -11.47 -20.38 11.50
N ILE A 64 -10.76 -19.77 12.43
CA ILE A 64 -11.26 -18.63 13.21
C ILE A 64 -11.47 -17.44 12.26
N LYS A 65 -12.59 -16.75 12.39
CA LYS A 65 -12.88 -15.54 11.59
C LYS A 65 -11.75 -14.52 11.72
N ASN A 66 -11.16 -14.11 10.59
CA ASN A 66 -9.98 -13.23 10.52
C ASN A 66 -8.70 -13.79 11.16
N GLY A 67 -8.62 -15.08 11.44
CA GLY A 67 -7.44 -15.72 12.01
C GLY A 67 -6.20 -15.66 11.12
N ASP A 68 -6.40 -15.46 9.82
CA ASP A 68 -5.35 -15.19 8.83
C ASP A 68 -4.91 -13.71 8.80
N HIS A 69 -5.85 -12.79 9.01
CA HIS A 69 -5.64 -11.35 8.83
C HIS A 69 -5.11 -10.66 10.08
N THR A 70 -5.69 -10.93 11.25
CA THR A 70 -5.32 -10.23 12.49
C THR A 70 -3.86 -10.42 12.88
N PRO A 71 -3.28 -11.65 12.87
CA PRO A 71 -1.85 -11.81 13.15
C PRO A 71 -0.97 -11.07 12.13
N ALA A 72 -1.34 -11.06 10.85
CA ALA A 72 -0.59 -10.36 9.82
C ALA A 72 -0.60 -8.84 10.01
N VAL A 73 -1.74 -8.25 10.40
CA VAL A 73 -1.84 -6.81 10.75
C VAL A 73 -0.95 -6.48 11.94
N ILE A 74 -0.99 -7.30 12.98
CA ILE A 74 -0.16 -7.11 14.18
C ILE A 74 1.32 -7.18 13.79
N TRP A 75 1.72 -8.18 13.02
CA TRP A 75 3.08 -8.32 12.51
C TRP A 75 3.55 -7.08 11.75
N CYS A 76 2.73 -6.57 10.82
CA CYS A 76 3.08 -5.39 10.04
C CYS A 76 3.28 -4.15 10.92
N LYS A 77 2.41 -3.94 11.92
CA LYS A 77 2.56 -2.85 12.89
C LYS A 77 3.79 -3.02 13.77
N LEU A 78 4.02 -4.24 14.29
CA LEU A 78 5.21 -4.54 15.08
C LEU A 78 6.49 -4.36 14.27
N THR A 79 6.50 -4.70 12.99
CA THR A 79 7.64 -4.45 12.11
C THR A 79 7.95 -2.96 12.02
N CYS A 80 6.95 -2.11 11.78
CA CYS A 80 7.15 -0.66 11.79
C CYS A 80 7.68 -0.16 13.15
N TRP A 81 7.15 -0.68 14.26
CA TRP A 81 7.58 -0.32 15.60
C TRP A 81 9.00 -0.81 15.93
N ILE A 82 9.36 -2.05 15.61
CA ILE A 82 10.70 -2.63 15.80
C ILE A 82 11.75 -1.80 15.06
N PHE A 83 11.45 -1.37 13.84
CA PHE A 83 12.36 -0.51 13.07
C PHE A 83 12.18 0.98 13.37
N LEU A 84 11.46 1.35 14.45
CA LEU A 84 11.25 2.71 14.92
C LEU A 84 10.70 3.64 13.83
N ILE A 85 9.87 3.13 12.92
CA ILE A 85 9.27 3.87 11.82
C ILE A 85 7.89 4.38 12.26
N PRO A 86 7.74 5.69 12.53
CA PRO A 86 6.46 6.27 12.88
C PRO A 86 5.56 6.35 11.64
N VAL A 87 4.33 5.85 11.78
CA VAL A 87 3.33 5.88 10.70
C VAL A 87 2.16 6.76 11.12
N LYS A 88 1.94 7.85 10.38
CA LYS A 88 0.78 8.73 10.53
C LYS A 88 -0.27 8.33 9.50
N VAL A 89 -1.51 8.17 9.96
CA VAL A 89 -2.68 7.88 9.11
C VAL A 89 -3.57 9.11 9.04
N VAL A 90 -3.92 9.51 7.83
CA VAL A 90 -4.74 10.71 7.56
C VAL A 90 -5.99 10.32 6.80
N ASP A 91 -7.13 10.81 7.24
CA ASP A 91 -8.46 10.71 6.60
C ASP A 91 -8.99 9.27 6.36
N ARG A 92 -8.36 8.22 6.91
CA ARG A 92 -8.84 6.85 6.76
C ARG A 92 -10.28 6.69 7.21
N ASP A 93 -10.59 7.08 8.44
CA ASP A 93 -11.91 6.86 9.05
C ASP A 93 -13.00 7.72 8.42
N LYS A 94 -12.62 8.75 7.67
CA LYS A 94 -13.50 9.57 6.85
C LYS A 94 -13.98 8.85 5.59
N TYR A 95 -13.11 8.08 4.96
CA TYR A 95 -13.37 7.51 3.64
C TYR A 95 -13.54 5.98 3.64
N VAL A 96 -12.98 5.27 4.61
CA VAL A 96 -13.06 3.79 4.66
C VAL A 96 -14.22 3.38 5.56
N LYS A 97 -15.34 2.99 4.96
CA LYS A 97 -16.50 2.48 5.68
C LYS A 97 -16.40 0.98 5.93
N LYS A 98 -16.94 0.52 7.06
CA LYS A 98 -16.83 -0.87 7.51
C LYS A 98 -17.51 -1.85 6.57
N ASP A 99 -18.66 -1.52 6.04
CA ASP A 99 -19.53 -2.44 5.29
C ASP A 99 -19.37 -2.32 3.77
N GLU A 100 -18.51 -1.44 3.29
CA GLU A 100 -18.25 -1.24 1.87
C GLU A 100 -17.00 -2.01 1.40
N THR A 101 -16.94 -2.33 0.11
CA THR A 101 -15.84 -3.06 -0.51
C THR A 101 -15.10 -2.15 -1.48
N TYR A 102 -13.78 -2.10 -1.35
CA TYR A 102 -12.92 -1.15 -2.06
C TYR A 102 -11.76 -1.84 -2.76
N ILE A 103 -11.23 -1.16 -3.76
CA ILE A 103 -9.86 -1.34 -4.21
C ILE A 103 -9.02 -0.19 -3.63
N PHE A 104 -8.08 -0.52 -2.76
CA PHE A 104 -7.09 0.44 -2.27
C PHE A 104 -5.95 0.54 -3.29
N ALA A 105 -5.88 1.65 -4.00
CA ALA A 105 -4.83 1.90 -5.00
C ALA A 105 -3.78 2.84 -4.40
N ALA A 106 -2.55 2.33 -4.23
CA ALA A 106 -1.46 3.09 -3.62
C ALA A 106 -0.28 3.25 -4.58
N ASN A 107 0.50 4.32 -4.43
CA ASN A 107 1.83 4.43 -5.02
C ASN A 107 2.80 3.42 -4.40
N HIS A 108 3.89 3.08 -5.12
CA HIS A 108 4.86 2.09 -4.67
C HIS A 108 6.27 2.63 -4.63
N GLN A 109 6.68 3.09 -3.47
CA GLN A 109 7.98 3.70 -3.25
C GLN A 109 9.02 2.71 -2.71
N GLY A 110 8.62 1.73 -1.89
CA GLY A 110 9.56 0.83 -1.25
C GLY A 110 8.98 -0.51 -0.78
N MET A 111 9.83 -1.37 -0.22
CA MET A 111 9.37 -2.64 0.38
C MET A 111 8.50 -2.42 1.61
N PHE A 112 8.69 -1.32 2.32
CA PHE A 112 7.92 -1.01 3.52
C PHE A 112 6.47 -0.63 3.24
N ASP A 113 6.11 -0.29 2.00
CA ASP A 113 4.72 -0.01 1.62
C ASP A 113 3.78 -1.17 1.97
N ILE A 114 4.27 -2.42 1.86
CA ILE A 114 3.47 -3.61 2.19
C ILE A 114 3.12 -3.62 3.68
N PHE A 115 4.10 -3.36 4.57
CA PHE A 115 3.88 -3.31 6.01
C PHE A 115 2.97 -2.14 6.41
N ILE A 116 3.17 -0.99 5.77
CA ILE A 116 2.41 0.23 6.03
C ILE A 116 0.95 0.01 5.62
N MET A 117 0.71 -0.42 4.40
CA MET A 117 -0.66 -0.65 3.93
C MET A 117 -1.35 -1.75 4.74
N TYR A 118 -0.70 -2.92 4.92
CA TYR A 118 -1.34 -4.03 5.61
C TYR A 118 -1.62 -3.72 7.07
N GLY A 119 -0.71 -3.02 7.73
CA GLY A 119 -0.85 -2.63 9.13
C GLY A 119 -1.87 -1.52 9.39
N TYR A 120 -2.05 -0.60 8.43
CA TYR A 120 -2.72 0.67 8.72
C TYR A 120 -3.94 1.00 7.86
N ILE A 121 -4.28 0.22 6.83
CA ILE A 121 -5.55 0.38 6.08
C ILE A 121 -6.77 0.24 7.00
N GLY A 122 -6.68 -0.60 8.04
CA GLY A 122 -7.78 -0.77 9.00
C GLY A 122 -8.96 -1.61 8.49
N LYS A 123 -8.82 -2.25 7.34
CA LYS A 123 -9.83 -3.12 6.72
C LYS A 123 -9.18 -4.37 6.15
N ARG A 124 -9.90 -5.52 6.23
CA ARG A 124 -9.43 -6.75 5.60
C ARG A 124 -9.45 -6.61 4.09
N PHE A 125 -8.32 -6.95 3.46
CA PHE A 125 -8.18 -6.94 2.01
C PHE A 125 -7.21 -8.02 1.55
N LYS A 126 -7.21 -8.32 0.26
CA LYS A 126 -6.29 -9.26 -0.37
C LYS A 126 -5.38 -8.53 -1.33
N TRP A 127 -4.10 -8.93 -1.36
CA TRP A 127 -3.11 -8.38 -2.27
C TRP A 127 -3.08 -9.13 -3.61
N ILE A 128 -2.68 -8.42 -4.64
CA ILE A 128 -2.05 -9.01 -5.82
C ILE A 128 -0.55 -9.04 -5.57
N MET A 129 0.03 -10.22 -5.41
CA MET A 129 1.41 -10.44 -5.01
C MET A 129 2.21 -11.12 -6.10
N LYS A 130 3.53 -10.87 -6.13
CA LYS A 130 4.43 -11.60 -7.02
C LYS A 130 4.63 -13.04 -6.54
N ASP A 131 4.52 -14.01 -7.45
CA ASP A 131 4.61 -15.45 -7.12
C ASP A 131 5.93 -15.85 -6.44
N THR A 132 7.03 -15.11 -6.70
CA THR A 132 8.30 -15.36 -6.03
C THR A 132 8.26 -15.25 -4.50
N LEU A 133 7.26 -14.56 -3.93
CA LEU A 133 7.09 -14.44 -2.48
C LEU A 133 6.74 -15.78 -1.82
N ARG A 134 6.15 -16.73 -2.54
CA ARG A 134 5.89 -18.11 -2.06
C ARG A 134 7.17 -18.85 -1.68
N LYS A 135 8.29 -18.50 -2.32
CA LYS A 135 9.59 -19.14 -2.08
C LYS A 135 10.30 -18.63 -0.83
N MET A 136 9.78 -17.59 -0.18
CA MET A 136 10.39 -17.07 1.04
C MET A 136 10.10 -18.01 2.21
N PRO A 137 11.13 -18.42 2.97
CA PRO A 137 10.95 -19.25 4.15
C PRO A 137 9.95 -18.63 5.12
N LEU A 138 9.11 -19.44 5.76
CA LEU A 138 8.06 -19.05 6.72
C LEU A 138 6.98 -18.14 6.12
N LEU A 139 7.35 -17.00 5.55
CA LEU A 139 6.44 -16.01 5.00
C LEU A 139 5.67 -16.55 3.79
N GLY A 140 6.33 -17.28 2.89
CA GLY A 140 5.70 -17.85 1.70
C GLY A 140 4.54 -18.77 2.06
N LYS A 141 4.76 -19.70 3.01
CA LYS A 141 3.73 -20.63 3.49
C LYS A 141 2.56 -19.89 4.18
N ALA A 142 2.86 -18.88 5.01
CA ALA A 142 1.84 -18.06 5.64
C ALA A 142 1.02 -17.28 4.60
N CYS A 143 1.66 -16.71 3.60
CA CYS A 143 0.99 -16.00 2.51
C CYS A 143 0.12 -16.93 1.64
N GLU A 144 0.51 -18.18 1.41
CA GLU A 144 -0.31 -19.16 0.69
C GLU A 144 -1.63 -19.47 1.41
N GLN A 145 -1.59 -19.48 2.75
CA GLN A 145 -2.75 -19.76 3.60
C GLN A 145 -3.72 -18.57 3.72
N THR A 146 -3.38 -17.42 3.16
CA THR A 146 -4.17 -16.18 3.31
C THR A 146 -4.98 -15.81 2.08
N ASP A 147 -5.14 -16.69 1.08
CA ASP A 147 -5.93 -16.48 -0.15
C ASP A 147 -5.57 -15.20 -0.93
N HIS A 148 -4.32 -14.78 -0.89
CA HIS A 148 -3.84 -13.70 -1.75
C HIS A 148 -3.77 -14.15 -3.21
N ILE A 149 -3.85 -13.21 -4.15
CA ILE A 149 -3.71 -13.51 -5.58
C ILE A 149 -2.22 -13.44 -5.96
N TYR A 150 -1.68 -14.54 -6.40
CA TYR A 150 -0.29 -14.60 -6.88
C TYR A 150 -0.24 -14.48 -8.39
N VAL A 151 0.70 -13.67 -8.87
CA VAL A 151 0.94 -13.44 -10.28
C VAL A 151 2.41 -13.61 -10.62
N ASN A 152 2.67 -14.16 -11.77
CA ASN A 152 3.98 -14.22 -12.42
C ASN A 152 3.84 -13.77 -13.88
N ARG A 153 4.95 -13.74 -14.62
CA ARG A 153 4.92 -13.30 -16.03
C ARG A 153 4.12 -14.23 -16.94
N SER A 154 3.93 -15.49 -16.54
CA SER A 154 3.15 -16.51 -17.28
C SER A 154 1.69 -16.61 -16.82
N THR A 155 1.29 -15.88 -15.78
CA THR A 155 -0.10 -15.89 -15.31
C THR A 155 -1.01 -15.26 -16.37
N PRO A 156 -2.01 -15.99 -16.93
CA PRO A 156 -2.93 -15.41 -17.88
C PRO A 156 -3.66 -14.20 -17.27
N GLN A 157 -3.69 -13.09 -17.98
CA GLN A 157 -4.38 -11.88 -17.50
C GLN A 157 -5.88 -12.14 -17.22
N LYS A 158 -6.49 -13.02 -17.98
CA LYS A 158 -7.91 -13.44 -17.78
C LYS A 158 -8.14 -14.10 -16.41
N ASP A 159 -7.22 -14.94 -15.96
CA ASP A 159 -7.34 -15.61 -14.66
C ASP A 159 -7.16 -14.64 -13.49
N LEU A 160 -6.19 -13.74 -13.60
CA LEU A 160 -6.01 -12.66 -12.64
C LEU A 160 -7.27 -11.80 -12.52
N LEU A 161 -7.81 -11.36 -13.66
CA LEU A 161 -9.00 -10.54 -13.73
C LEU A 161 -10.22 -11.25 -13.12
N ARG A 162 -10.46 -12.51 -13.52
CA ARG A 162 -11.56 -13.32 -13.00
C ARG A 162 -11.50 -13.50 -11.49
N ARG A 163 -10.34 -13.86 -10.95
CA ARG A 163 -10.14 -14.06 -9.50
C ARG A 163 -10.34 -12.75 -8.73
N SER A 164 -9.80 -11.65 -9.24
CA SER A 164 -9.96 -10.31 -8.63
C SER A 164 -11.42 -9.89 -8.57
N ILE A 165 -12.15 -10.02 -9.67
CA ILE A 165 -13.57 -9.69 -9.73
C ILE A 165 -14.39 -10.58 -8.78
N THR A 166 -14.08 -11.87 -8.71
CA THR A 166 -14.77 -12.81 -7.80
C THR A 166 -14.58 -12.38 -6.34
N LEU A 167 -13.36 -12.02 -5.92
CA LEU A 167 -13.09 -11.54 -4.55
C LEU A 167 -13.90 -10.28 -4.23
N LEU A 168 -13.89 -9.29 -5.12
CA LEU A 168 -14.60 -8.04 -4.94
C LEU A 168 -16.12 -8.22 -4.89
N LYS A 169 -16.68 -9.09 -5.72
CA LYS A 169 -18.11 -9.46 -5.69
C LYS A 169 -18.50 -10.20 -4.40
N ASN A 170 -17.56 -10.95 -3.80
CA ASN A 170 -17.73 -11.61 -2.51
C ASN A 170 -17.40 -10.68 -1.32
N ASN A 171 -17.51 -9.38 -1.50
CA ASN A 171 -17.30 -8.34 -0.50
C ASN A 171 -15.91 -8.40 0.16
N THR A 172 -14.89 -8.85 -0.57
CA THR A 172 -13.50 -8.82 -0.14
C THR A 172 -12.77 -7.69 -0.83
N SER A 173 -12.31 -6.71 -0.08
CA SER A 173 -11.51 -5.58 -0.60
C SER A 173 -10.16 -6.05 -1.13
N MET A 174 -9.55 -5.25 -2.00
CA MET A 174 -8.24 -5.55 -2.59
C MET A 174 -7.26 -4.38 -2.40
N GLY A 175 -5.99 -4.70 -2.19
CA GLY A 175 -4.87 -3.76 -2.28
C GLY A 175 -4.12 -3.97 -3.58
N ILE A 176 -3.94 -2.92 -4.34
CA ILE A 176 -3.25 -2.96 -5.64
C ILE A 176 -2.32 -1.75 -5.75
N VAL A 177 -1.16 -1.97 -6.35
CA VAL A 177 -0.23 -0.90 -6.73
C VAL A 177 -0.33 -0.73 -8.25
N PRO A 178 -0.96 0.35 -8.75
CA PRO A 178 -1.20 0.52 -10.19
C PRO A 178 0.08 0.64 -11.02
N GLU A 179 1.18 1.09 -10.44
CA GLU A 179 2.48 1.17 -11.10
C GLU A 179 3.05 -0.21 -11.47
N GLY A 180 2.71 -1.24 -10.68
CA GLY A 180 3.15 -2.63 -10.88
C GLY A 180 4.62 -2.90 -10.53
N THR A 181 5.42 -1.87 -10.31
CA THR A 181 6.85 -1.94 -9.90
C THR A 181 7.14 -0.82 -8.92
N ARG A 182 8.18 -1.00 -8.09
CA ARG A 182 8.67 0.08 -7.21
C ARG A 182 9.32 1.19 -8.05
N CYS A 183 9.10 2.44 -7.65
CA CYS A 183 9.79 3.57 -8.26
C CYS A 183 11.31 3.50 -8.01
N ASP A 184 12.07 4.08 -8.92
CA ASP A 184 13.55 4.12 -8.83
C ASP A 184 14.06 5.45 -8.25
N ASN A 185 13.23 6.49 -8.27
CA ASN A 185 13.61 7.88 -7.94
C ASN A 185 12.72 8.54 -6.87
N GLY A 186 11.83 7.78 -6.23
CA GLY A 186 10.89 8.29 -5.24
C GLY A 186 9.67 9.03 -5.83
N LYS A 187 9.57 9.12 -7.17
CA LYS A 187 8.46 9.78 -7.86
C LYS A 187 7.36 8.79 -8.25
N LEU A 188 6.16 9.31 -8.45
CA LEU A 188 4.99 8.55 -8.88
C LEU A 188 5.18 8.01 -10.30
N GLY A 189 5.23 6.69 -10.44
CA GLY A 189 5.36 6.01 -11.71
C GLY A 189 4.11 6.06 -12.59
N LYS A 190 4.20 5.49 -13.79
CA LYS A 190 3.09 5.36 -14.73
C LYS A 190 2.07 4.33 -14.19
N PHE A 191 0.78 4.67 -14.21
CA PHE A 191 -0.29 3.76 -13.81
C PHE A 191 -0.67 2.84 -14.96
N LYS A 192 -0.83 1.55 -14.66
CA LYS A 192 -1.30 0.53 -15.59
C LYS A 192 -2.81 0.40 -15.52
N LYS A 193 -3.46 0.26 -16.66
CA LYS A 193 -4.93 0.17 -16.77
C LYS A 193 -5.55 -1.01 -16.01
N GLY A 194 -4.81 -2.09 -15.75
CA GLY A 194 -5.33 -3.33 -15.17
C GLY A 194 -6.11 -3.16 -13.86
N THR A 195 -5.64 -2.31 -12.95
CA THR A 195 -6.33 -2.00 -11.68
C THR A 195 -7.71 -1.40 -11.92
N PHE A 196 -7.81 -0.49 -12.87
CA PHE A 196 -9.03 0.26 -13.19
C PHE A 196 -10.00 -0.59 -14.00
N VAL A 197 -9.51 -1.48 -14.84
CA VAL A 197 -10.34 -2.51 -15.51
C VAL A 197 -10.98 -3.44 -14.48
N ILE A 198 -10.23 -3.89 -13.47
CA ILE A 198 -10.78 -4.72 -12.37
C ILE A 198 -11.89 -3.96 -11.64
N ALA A 199 -11.67 -2.69 -11.28
CA ALA A 199 -12.63 -1.84 -10.60
C ALA A 199 -13.90 -1.66 -11.42
N ASN A 200 -13.74 -1.30 -12.70
CA ASN A 200 -14.84 -1.09 -13.64
C ASN A 200 -15.68 -2.34 -13.84
N MET A 201 -15.06 -3.51 -14.03
CA MET A 201 -15.78 -4.78 -14.22
C MET A 201 -16.44 -5.26 -12.92
N ALA A 202 -15.85 -5.04 -11.77
CA ALA A 202 -16.41 -5.38 -10.47
C ALA A 202 -17.45 -4.37 -9.98
N GLN A 203 -17.51 -3.17 -10.59
CA GLN A 203 -18.33 -2.03 -10.15
C GLN A 203 -18.07 -1.70 -8.67
N LYS A 204 -16.79 -1.59 -8.32
CA LYS A 204 -16.35 -1.25 -6.96
C LYS A 204 -15.51 0.02 -6.98
N PRO A 205 -15.71 0.91 -6.00
CA PRO A 205 -14.94 2.14 -5.91
C PRO A 205 -13.46 1.89 -5.59
N ILE A 206 -12.64 2.83 -6.04
CA ILE A 206 -11.22 2.88 -5.70
C ILE A 206 -11.01 3.92 -4.62
N ILE A 207 -10.33 3.56 -3.54
CA ILE A 207 -9.77 4.54 -2.59
C ILE A 207 -8.31 4.79 -2.97
N PRO A 208 -7.98 6.00 -3.46
CA PRO A 208 -6.60 6.40 -3.65
C PRO A 208 -5.90 6.54 -2.29
N VAL A 209 -4.71 5.96 -2.18
CA VAL A 209 -3.89 6.00 -0.95
C VAL A 209 -2.51 6.53 -1.29
N ALA A 210 -2.15 7.67 -0.75
CA ALA A 210 -0.81 8.22 -0.93
C ALA A 210 0.11 7.80 0.23
N ILE A 211 1.27 7.22 -0.11
CA ILE A 211 2.32 6.85 0.81
C ILE A 211 3.48 7.81 0.63
N GLU A 212 3.82 8.57 1.67
CA GLU A 212 4.93 9.51 1.69
C GLU A 212 6.01 9.04 2.66
N GLY A 213 7.28 9.14 2.27
CA GLY A 213 8.43 8.85 3.13
C GLY A 213 8.93 7.41 3.14
N SER A 214 8.21 6.45 2.55
CA SER A 214 8.64 5.05 2.53
C SER A 214 9.82 4.79 1.58
N TYR A 215 9.99 5.60 0.53
CA TYR A 215 11.17 5.57 -0.33
C TYR A 215 12.47 5.78 0.47
N ASP A 216 12.44 6.73 1.40
CA ASP A 216 13.61 7.07 2.22
C ASP A 216 14.02 5.96 3.20
N ILE A 217 13.13 5.00 3.50
CA ILE A 217 13.43 3.89 4.42
C ILE A 217 14.38 2.88 3.79
N LEU A 218 14.06 2.41 2.59
CA LEU A 218 14.86 1.42 1.86
C LEU A 218 14.80 1.71 0.36
N PRO A 219 15.60 2.67 -0.12
CA PRO A 219 15.74 2.91 -1.55
C PRO A 219 16.19 1.66 -2.30
N LYS A 220 15.85 1.54 -3.58
CA LYS A 220 16.26 0.42 -4.41
C LYS A 220 17.79 0.32 -4.46
N GLY A 221 18.32 -0.88 -4.20
CA GLY A 221 19.76 -1.12 -4.14
C GLY A 221 20.43 -0.92 -2.77
N CYS A 222 19.75 -0.29 -1.81
CA CYS A 222 20.26 -0.17 -0.43
C CYS A 222 20.04 -1.46 0.35
N ARG A 223 20.99 -1.78 1.27
CA ARG A 223 20.94 -2.95 2.15
C ARG A 223 20.56 -2.62 3.59
N CYS A 224 20.78 -1.38 4.01
CA CYS A 224 20.46 -0.90 5.37
C CYS A 224 19.24 -0.02 5.33
N LEU A 225 18.38 -0.15 6.34
CA LEU A 225 17.23 0.72 6.50
C LEU A 225 17.68 2.08 7.05
N HIS A 226 17.06 3.12 6.54
CA HIS A 226 17.18 4.46 7.05
C HIS A 226 15.92 4.82 7.84
N TRP A 227 16.08 5.56 8.91
CA TRP A 227 14.94 6.07 9.65
C TRP A 227 14.21 7.14 8.82
N SER A 228 12.91 6.97 8.64
CA SER A 228 12.05 7.95 7.99
C SER A 228 10.62 7.82 8.50
N PRO A 229 9.96 8.93 8.88
CA PRO A 229 8.54 8.91 9.18
C PRO A 229 7.74 8.70 7.90
N VAL A 230 6.61 8.00 8.02
CA VAL A 230 5.71 7.73 6.90
C VAL A 230 4.34 8.34 7.17
N THR A 231 3.76 8.96 6.15
CA THR A 231 2.36 9.38 6.16
C THR A 231 1.57 8.56 5.14
N LEU A 232 0.46 8.00 5.60
CA LEU A 232 -0.50 7.27 4.80
C LEU A 232 -1.78 8.10 4.69
N THR A 233 -2.01 8.73 3.54
CA THR A 233 -3.15 9.62 3.30
C THR A 233 -4.19 8.93 2.44
N PHE A 234 -5.43 8.86 2.94
CA PHE A 234 -6.57 8.33 2.20
C PHE A 234 -7.34 9.46 1.55
N HIS A 235 -7.82 9.22 0.33
CA HIS A 235 -8.62 10.18 -0.43
C HIS A 235 -10.05 9.69 -0.59
N ALA A 236 -10.91 10.59 -1.05
CA ALA A 236 -12.29 10.26 -1.37
C ALA A 236 -12.38 9.11 -2.38
N PRO A 237 -13.32 8.17 -2.21
CA PRO A 237 -13.52 7.09 -3.16
C PRO A 237 -13.79 7.63 -4.56
N VAL A 238 -13.11 7.06 -5.55
CA VAL A 238 -13.39 7.28 -6.96
C VAL A 238 -14.42 6.24 -7.40
N GLU A 239 -15.65 6.70 -7.57
CA GLU A 239 -16.78 5.85 -7.92
C GLU A 239 -16.80 5.47 -9.40
N CYS A 240 -17.39 4.31 -9.72
CA CYS A 240 -17.66 3.92 -11.09
C CYS A 240 -18.84 4.75 -11.62
N LYS A 241 -18.63 5.47 -12.73
CA LYS A 241 -19.67 6.27 -13.41
C LYS A 241 -20.30 5.55 -14.61
N GLY A 242 -19.70 4.44 -15.05
CA GLY A 242 -20.13 3.68 -16.21
C GLY A 242 -19.50 2.29 -16.22
N ARG A 243 -19.55 1.63 -17.39
CA ARG A 243 -18.96 0.28 -17.62
C ARG A 243 -18.05 0.24 -18.83
N ASP A 244 -17.86 1.36 -19.49
CA ASP A 244 -17.08 1.52 -20.71
C ASP A 244 -15.59 1.79 -20.44
N SER A 245 -14.83 1.95 -21.50
CA SER A 245 -13.41 2.29 -21.45
C SER A 245 -13.17 3.72 -20.94
N GLU A 246 -14.12 4.63 -21.17
CA GLU A 246 -14.02 6.01 -20.70
C GLU A 246 -14.05 6.08 -19.19
N ASN A 247 -14.88 5.25 -18.54
CA ASN A 247 -14.90 5.15 -17.09
C ASN A 247 -13.57 4.59 -16.53
N VAL A 248 -12.91 3.66 -17.23
CA VAL A 248 -11.57 3.17 -16.84
C VAL A 248 -10.55 4.31 -16.84
N GLU A 249 -10.52 5.12 -17.90
CA GLU A 249 -9.64 6.28 -18.00
C GLU A 249 -9.96 7.35 -16.94
N TYR A 250 -11.26 7.62 -16.72
CA TYR A 250 -11.70 8.51 -15.64
C TYR A 250 -11.18 8.05 -14.29
N MET A 251 -11.40 6.79 -13.91
CA MET A 251 -10.98 6.27 -12.62
C MET A 251 -9.45 6.32 -12.46
N MET A 252 -8.71 6.03 -13.53
CA MET A 252 -7.24 6.09 -13.53
C MET A 252 -6.75 7.52 -13.31
N ARG A 253 -7.28 8.48 -14.06
CA ARG A 253 -6.92 9.89 -13.96
C ARG A 253 -7.20 10.46 -12.58
N GLU A 254 -8.42 10.26 -12.04
CA GLU A 254 -8.81 10.79 -10.73
C GLU A 254 -7.98 10.15 -9.59
N THR A 255 -7.75 8.83 -9.66
CA THR A 255 -6.91 8.13 -8.67
C THR A 255 -5.49 8.67 -8.68
N ARG A 256 -4.89 8.83 -9.87
CA ARG A 256 -3.54 9.38 -10.01
C ARG A 256 -3.47 10.83 -9.53
N ALA A 257 -4.43 11.67 -9.91
CA ALA A 257 -4.47 13.07 -9.53
C ALA A 257 -4.55 13.25 -8.00
N ALA A 258 -5.36 12.43 -7.32
CA ALA A 258 -5.47 12.45 -5.87
C ALA A 258 -4.13 12.12 -5.18
N ILE A 259 -3.44 11.08 -5.63
CA ILE A 259 -2.15 10.66 -5.08
C ILE A 259 -1.06 11.70 -5.40
N ALA A 260 -0.95 12.13 -6.66
CA ALA A 260 0.03 13.12 -7.12
C ALA A 260 -0.08 14.44 -6.36
N LYS A 261 -1.30 14.91 -6.10
CA LYS A 261 -1.56 16.13 -5.31
C LYS A 261 -0.94 16.05 -3.91
N THR A 262 -1.06 14.91 -3.23
CA THR A 262 -0.47 14.72 -1.91
C THR A 262 1.05 14.66 -1.99
N LEU A 263 1.61 14.00 -3.00
CA LEU A 263 3.05 13.89 -3.21
C LEU A 263 3.69 15.19 -3.73
N GLY A 264 2.89 16.19 -4.11
CA GLY A 264 3.38 17.44 -4.72
C GLY A 264 3.92 17.23 -6.14
N GLU A 265 3.36 16.25 -6.88
CA GLU A 265 3.81 15.86 -8.20
C GLU A 265 2.78 16.22 -9.30
N ASN A 266 3.22 16.14 -10.57
CA ASN A 266 2.33 16.38 -11.70
C ASN A 266 1.22 15.31 -11.75
N PRO A 267 -0.07 15.70 -11.73
CA PRO A 267 -1.18 14.76 -11.83
C PRO A 267 -1.30 14.13 -13.21
N VAL A 268 -0.79 14.79 -14.27
CA VAL A 268 -0.87 14.30 -15.64
C VAL A 268 0.23 13.25 -15.86
N GLN A 269 -0.17 12.09 -16.36
CA GLN A 269 0.76 11.07 -16.80
C GLN A 269 1.28 11.45 -18.18
N GLU A 270 2.56 11.76 -18.32
CA GLU A 270 3.16 12.00 -19.64
C GLU A 270 3.06 10.72 -20.46
N GLU A 271 2.46 10.81 -21.63
CA GLU A 271 2.47 9.78 -22.66
C GLU A 271 3.86 9.81 -23.35
N ASN A 272 4.88 9.34 -22.66
CA ASN A 272 6.11 8.99 -23.33
C ASN A 272 5.84 7.71 -24.10
N GLY A 273 6.01 7.76 -25.42
CA GLY A 273 5.75 6.67 -26.35
C GLY A 273 6.35 5.36 -25.87
N ASP A 274 5.55 4.33 -25.96
CA ASP A 274 6.00 2.94 -25.76
C ASP A 274 7.01 2.64 -26.89
N GLU A 275 8.31 2.53 -26.55
CA GLU A 275 9.30 1.77 -27.29
C GLU A 275 9.38 0.35 -26.72
#